data_63f31bff648ed99d1db0cd94124b3466
#
_entry.id   63f31bff648ed99d1db0cd94124b3466
#
_cell.length_a   1.000
_cell.length_b   1.000
_cell.length_c   1.000
_cell.angle_alpha   90.00
_cell.angle_beta   90.00
_cell.angle_gamma   90.00
#
_symmetry.space_group_name_H-M   'P 1'
#
loop_
_entity.id
_entity.type
_entity.pdbx_description
1 polymer ?
#
loop_
_entity_poly.entity_id
_entity_poly.type
_entity_poly.pdbx_seq_one_letter_code
_entity_poly.pdbx_strand_id
1 'polypeptide(L)'
;MKKGYLFSLRGVYVLDKIIIEGGRRLCGEIEVHGSKNSALPILAATVLTGDKCEIHNCPALSDVDAAIQILRHLGCKVMRDGHTVEVDSSVITISEIPDDLMREMRSSIVFLGAVLARTGKAEISSPGGCEIGLRPIDLHLSSMRKLGAEITEEHGRLYCSLGKCLHGADITLSFPSVGATENIMIAAAAAGGTTVITNAAREPEISDLADFLNGCGAKISGAGDSTVVIEGTKKLHGTCHTVIPDRIEASSYLIAASATGGRICIKDVIPAHIGALIPVLSEAGCDITTSGRWVCLSAPPRLKRVKMIRTMPYPGFPTDAQAIVGAMLSVADGTSVIIENIFESRFKHVTELMRLGAKISVEGRMAVIEGSKYLTGANVVAPDLRGGFALITAGLAANGKTVITGTQHLDRGYEAPEKVLKLLGADVRRINENDGTEKQETRQLAENVGKPAGESAEDYTDRHSQEADDRCNIRQGK
;
A
#
# COMPACT_ATOMS: atom_id res chain seq x y z
N MET A 1 -21.75 -7.29 19.26
CA MET A 1 -20.95 -8.18 20.12
C MET A 1 -19.53 -7.65 20.17
N LYS A 2 -19.07 -7.31 21.37
CA LYS A 2 -17.76 -6.67 21.61
C LYS A 2 -16.63 -7.68 21.33
N LYS A 3 -15.85 -7.52 20.28
CA LYS A 3 -14.48 -8.08 20.21
C LYS A 3 -13.55 -7.05 20.83
N GLY A 4 -13.33 -7.21 22.15
CA GLY A 4 -12.36 -6.42 22.87
C GLY A 4 -10.95 -6.87 22.50
N TYR A 5 -10.10 -5.93 22.19
CA TYR A 5 -8.65 -6.15 22.22
C TYR A 5 -8.25 -6.36 23.69
N LEU A 6 -8.01 -7.62 24.06
CA LEU A 6 -7.40 -7.95 25.33
C LEU A 6 -5.90 -7.63 25.21
N PHE A 7 -5.45 -6.57 25.87
CA PHE A 7 -4.05 -6.41 26.22
C PHE A 7 -3.69 -7.52 27.21
N SER A 8 -2.99 -8.55 26.75
CA SER A 8 -2.42 -9.59 27.61
C SER A 8 -1.15 -9.06 28.23
N LEU A 9 -1.17 -8.91 29.56
CA LEU A 9 -0.01 -8.65 30.42
C LEU A 9 0.88 -9.88 30.57
N ARG A 10 1.41 -10.42 29.46
CA ARG A 10 2.59 -11.32 29.38
C ARG A 10 2.96 -11.39 27.91
N GLY A 11 4.15 -10.88 27.56
CA GLY A 11 4.64 -10.71 26.20
C GLY A 11 4.83 -12.01 25.41
N VAL A 12 3.75 -12.63 25.01
CA VAL A 12 3.69 -13.59 23.92
C VAL A 12 2.96 -12.90 22.79
N TYR A 13 3.71 -12.31 21.88
CA TYR A 13 3.17 -11.84 20.61
C TYR A 13 2.69 -13.07 19.85
N VAL A 14 1.38 -13.23 19.73
CA VAL A 14 0.75 -14.19 18.81
C VAL A 14 1.12 -13.74 17.40
N LEU A 15 2.07 -14.40 16.78
CA LEU A 15 2.57 -14.07 15.45
C LEU A 15 1.71 -14.79 14.41
N ASP A 16 0.78 -14.06 13.80
CA ASP A 16 0.10 -14.53 12.59
C ASP A 16 1.14 -14.90 11.52
N LYS A 17 0.89 -15.98 10.80
CA LYS A 17 1.78 -16.49 9.73
C LYS A 17 0.98 -16.68 8.45
N ILE A 18 1.59 -16.35 7.32
CA ILE A 18 1.09 -16.75 6.00
C ILE A 18 1.95 -17.92 5.53
N ILE A 19 1.29 -19.01 5.16
CA ILE A 19 1.93 -20.23 4.65
C ILE A 19 1.53 -20.36 3.18
N ILE A 20 2.52 -20.58 2.32
CA ILE A 20 2.36 -20.71 0.87
C ILE A 20 3.01 -22.02 0.43
N GLU A 21 2.25 -22.89 -0.23
CA GLU A 21 2.78 -23.99 -1.03
C GLU A 21 2.93 -23.49 -2.46
N GLY A 22 4.17 -23.23 -2.86
CA GLY A 22 4.46 -22.55 -4.12
C GLY A 22 4.35 -23.47 -5.35
N GLY A 23 4.69 -22.92 -6.55
CA GLY A 23 4.71 -23.65 -7.79
C GLY A 23 3.39 -23.73 -8.55
N ARG A 24 2.29 -23.16 -8.04
CA ARG A 24 1.01 -23.06 -8.76
C ARG A 24 0.92 -21.75 -9.54
N ARG A 25 0.43 -21.82 -10.79
CA ARG A 25 0.16 -20.64 -11.61
C ARG A 25 -1.08 -19.92 -11.09
N LEU A 26 -1.01 -18.61 -10.99
CA LEU A 26 -2.16 -17.79 -10.64
C LEU A 26 -3.06 -17.63 -11.88
N CYS A 27 -4.31 -18.05 -11.77
CA CYS A 27 -5.29 -17.95 -12.86
C CYS A 27 -6.65 -17.50 -12.30
N GLY A 28 -7.31 -16.57 -12.99
CA GLY A 28 -8.66 -16.14 -12.62
C GLY A 28 -8.90 -14.66 -12.76
N GLU A 29 -9.97 -14.20 -12.12
CA GLU A 29 -10.38 -12.80 -12.11
C GLU A 29 -10.55 -12.32 -10.69
N ILE A 30 -10.11 -11.09 -10.43
CA ILE A 30 -10.28 -10.38 -9.14
C ILE A 30 -10.71 -8.93 -9.37
N GLU A 31 -11.23 -8.32 -8.33
CA GLU A 31 -11.41 -6.88 -8.21
C GLU A 31 -10.42 -6.33 -7.19
N VAL A 32 -9.94 -5.10 -7.39
CA VAL A 32 -9.10 -4.42 -6.41
C VAL A 32 -9.94 -3.53 -5.50
N HIS A 33 -9.46 -3.38 -4.28
CA HIS A 33 -10.08 -2.51 -3.30
C HIS A 33 -9.76 -1.04 -3.57
N GLY A 34 -10.40 -0.14 -2.84
CA GLY A 34 -10.09 1.28 -2.89
C GLY A 34 -8.66 1.58 -2.43
N SER A 35 -8.10 2.64 -2.99
CA SER A 35 -6.73 3.06 -2.71
C SER A 35 -6.55 3.51 -1.26
N LYS A 36 -5.70 2.80 -0.52
CA LYS A 36 -5.28 3.23 0.82
C LYS A 36 -4.74 4.65 0.81
N ASN A 37 -3.84 4.92 -0.13
CA ASN A 37 -3.14 6.21 -0.19
C ASN A 37 -4.06 7.37 -0.57
N SER A 38 -5.24 7.08 -1.13
CA SER A 38 -6.30 8.05 -1.37
C SER A 38 -7.24 8.18 -0.17
N ALA A 39 -7.65 7.06 0.42
CA ALA A 39 -8.57 7.04 1.56
C ALA A 39 -8.04 7.83 2.76
N LEU A 40 -6.74 7.71 3.07
CA LEU A 40 -6.15 8.35 4.25
C LEU A 40 -6.21 9.89 4.22
N PRO A 41 -5.74 10.59 3.17
CA PRO A 41 -5.86 12.04 3.09
C PRO A 41 -7.32 12.51 2.95
N ILE A 42 -8.20 11.75 2.30
CA ILE A 42 -9.64 12.05 2.22
C ILE A 42 -10.28 11.99 3.61
N LEU A 43 -10.00 10.93 4.40
CA LEU A 43 -10.47 10.84 5.78
C LEU A 43 -9.96 12.00 6.64
N ALA A 44 -8.69 12.39 6.50
CA ALA A 44 -8.16 13.57 7.19
C ALA A 44 -8.88 14.85 6.77
N ALA A 45 -9.18 15.01 5.47
CA ALA A 45 -9.84 16.18 4.93
C ALA A 45 -11.31 16.33 5.40
N THR A 46 -11.98 15.23 5.80
CA THR A 46 -13.34 15.31 6.36
C THR A 46 -13.44 16.19 7.61
N VAL A 47 -12.33 16.37 8.36
CA VAL A 47 -12.24 17.26 9.52
C VAL A 47 -12.61 18.72 9.18
N LEU A 48 -12.34 19.14 7.93
CA LEU A 48 -12.57 20.52 7.50
C LEU A 48 -14.04 20.88 7.31
N THR A 49 -14.88 19.89 6.97
CA THR A 49 -16.24 20.15 6.47
C THR A 49 -17.19 20.66 7.55
N GLY A 50 -16.98 20.22 8.81
CA GLY A 50 -17.91 20.51 9.90
C GLY A 50 -19.30 19.92 9.69
N ASP A 51 -19.39 18.89 8.87
CA ASP A 51 -20.62 18.27 8.39
C ASP A 51 -20.40 16.76 8.20
N LYS A 52 -21.38 16.08 7.66
CA LYS A 52 -21.38 14.64 7.40
C LYS A 52 -20.83 14.31 6.03
N CYS A 53 -19.80 13.45 5.97
CA CYS A 53 -19.24 12.91 4.73
C CYS A 53 -19.46 11.40 4.69
N GLU A 54 -19.73 10.88 3.49
CA GLU A 54 -19.86 9.45 3.22
C GLU A 54 -18.79 9.02 2.21
N ILE A 55 -17.88 8.13 2.64
CA ILE A 55 -16.74 7.69 1.84
C ILE A 55 -16.92 6.23 1.47
N HIS A 56 -17.19 5.97 0.19
CA HIS A 56 -17.33 4.65 -0.38
C HIS A 56 -15.99 4.08 -0.86
N ASN A 57 -15.97 2.77 -1.08
CA ASN A 57 -14.77 2.03 -1.50
C ASN A 57 -13.57 2.29 -0.59
N CYS A 58 -13.79 2.50 0.70
CA CYS A 58 -12.75 2.71 1.70
C CYS A 58 -12.24 1.36 2.20
N PRO A 59 -10.98 0.96 1.94
CA PRO A 59 -10.51 -0.39 2.19
C PRO A 59 -10.42 -0.72 3.68
N ALA A 60 -10.61 -2.02 4.04
CA ALA A 60 -10.54 -2.51 5.42
C ALA A 60 -9.10 -2.83 5.82
N LEU A 61 -8.31 -1.81 6.09
CA LEU A 61 -6.88 -1.86 6.40
C LEU A 61 -6.58 -1.27 7.78
N SER A 62 -5.52 -1.76 8.44
CA SER A 62 -5.14 -1.25 9.76
C SER A 62 -4.75 0.24 9.75
N ASP A 63 -4.13 0.74 8.66
CA ASP A 63 -3.84 2.18 8.51
C ASP A 63 -5.14 3.01 8.44
N VAL A 64 -6.21 2.49 7.80
CA VAL A 64 -7.52 3.16 7.75
C VAL A 64 -8.21 3.12 9.11
N ASP A 65 -8.11 2.00 9.84
CA ASP A 65 -8.64 1.89 11.19
C ASP A 65 -7.93 2.88 12.15
N ALA A 66 -6.62 3.06 12.01
CA ALA A 66 -5.86 4.07 12.74
C ALA A 66 -6.35 5.51 12.41
N ALA A 67 -6.59 5.83 11.14
CA ALA A 67 -7.17 7.12 10.74
C ALA A 67 -8.56 7.33 11.35
N ILE A 68 -9.41 6.31 11.38
CA ILE A 68 -10.72 6.33 12.04
C ILE A 68 -10.57 6.58 13.57
N GLN A 69 -9.59 5.98 14.22
CA GLN A 69 -9.33 6.23 15.64
C GLN A 69 -8.88 7.68 15.88
N ILE A 70 -8.02 8.24 15.03
CA ILE A 70 -7.66 9.66 15.09
C ILE A 70 -8.91 10.55 14.96
N LEU A 71 -9.78 10.30 13.98
CA LEU A 71 -11.03 11.07 13.81
C LEU A 71 -11.93 11.00 15.05
N ARG A 72 -12.10 9.81 15.63
CA ARG A 72 -12.87 9.63 16.88
C ARG A 72 -12.26 10.35 18.07
N HIS A 73 -10.92 10.30 18.18
CA HIS A 73 -10.19 11.04 19.22
C HIS A 73 -10.40 12.54 19.10
N LEU A 74 -10.39 13.10 17.89
CA LEU A 74 -10.65 14.51 17.63
C LEU A 74 -12.10 14.94 17.95
N GLY A 75 -13.02 13.99 18.14
CA GLY A 75 -14.43 14.22 18.49
C GLY A 75 -15.41 13.92 17.36
N CYS A 76 -14.95 13.46 16.18
CA CYS A 76 -15.84 13.05 15.11
C CYS A 76 -16.64 11.80 15.48
N LYS A 77 -17.89 11.72 15.01
CA LYS A 77 -18.64 10.48 15.03
C LYS A 77 -18.33 9.71 13.75
N VAL A 78 -17.78 8.52 13.89
CA VAL A 78 -17.40 7.70 12.73
C VAL A 78 -18.10 6.35 12.80
N MET A 79 -18.84 6.02 11.74
CA MET A 79 -19.45 4.71 11.51
C MET A 79 -18.80 4.05 10.29
N ARG A 80 -18.67 2.72 10.33
CA ARG A 80 -18.16 1.93 9.21
C ARG A 80 -19.13 0.78 8.97
N ASP A 81 -19.54 0.63 7.71
CA ASP A 81 -20.29 -0.51 7.20
C ASP A 81 -19.59 -1.06 5.95
N GLY A 82 -18.91 -2.20 6.10
CA GLY A 82 -18.06 -2.77 5.06
C GLY A 82 -16.99 -1.79 4.56
N HIS A 83 -17.09 -1.42 3.29
CA HIS A 83 -16.19 -0.46 2.63
C HIS A 83 -16.76 0.98 2.57
N THR A 84 -17.81 1.26 3.31
CA THR A 84 -18.34 2.62 3.47
C THR A 84 -18.00 3.15 4.86
N VAL A 85 -17.42 4.35 4.90
CA VAL A 85 -17.10 5.07 6.13
C VAL A 85 -17.85 6.39 6.15
N GLU A 86 -18.70 6.57 7.16
CA GLU A 86 -19.41 7.81 7.41
C GLU A 86 -18.68 8.58 8.51
N VAL A 87 -18.37 9.86 8.27
CA VAL A 87 -17.70 10.75 9.20
C VAL A 87 -18.56 11.99 9.42
N ASP A 88 -19.02 12.21 10.64
CA ASP A 88 -19.66 13.46 11.08
C ASP A 88 -18.63 14.26 11.89
N SER A 89 -18.11 15.35 11.29
CA SER A 89 -17.13 16.25 11.89
C SER A 89 -17.76 17.56 12.40
N SER A 90 -19.07 17.59 12.61
CA SER A 90 -19.79 18.79 13.13
C SER A 90 -19.22 19.29 14.46
N VAL A 91 -18.73 18.38 15.29
CA VAL A 91 -18.13 18.67 16.59
C VAL A 91 -16.69 18.18 16.63
N ILE A 92 -15.74 19.12 16.75
CA ILE A 92 -14.33 18.84 17.03
C ILE A 92 -14.01 19.43 18.41
N THR A 93 -13.56 18.60 19.34
CA THR A 93 -13.32 18.98 20.73
C THR A 93 -11.86 19.03 21.12
N ILE A 94 -11.00 18.34 20.37
CA ILE A 94 -9.57 18.14 20.65
C ILE A 94 -8.76 18.53 19.43
N SER A 95 -7.60 19.16 19.66
CA SER A 95 -6.63 19.53 18.61
C SER A 95 -5.28 18.84 18.80
N GLU A 96 -5.17 17.95 19.77
CA GLU A 96 -4.01 17.11 20.04
C GLU A 96 -4.24 15.72 19.44
N ILE A 97 -3.20 15.13 18.82
CA ILE A 97 -3.18 13.73 18.43
C ILE A 97 -2.08 13.02 19.24
N PRO A 98 -2.44 12.02 20.07
CA PRO A 98 -1.49 11.33 20.95
C PRO A 98 -0.42 10.55 20.19
N ASP A 99 0.70 10.33 20.84
CA ASP A 99 1.88 9.67 20.28
C ASP A 99 1.63 8.25 19.78
N ASP A 100 0.82 7.48 20.50
CA ASP A 100 0.43 6.12 20.13
C ASP A 100 -0.31 6.11 18.79
N LEU A 101 -1.33 6.96 18.61
CA LEU A 101 -2.06 7.09 17.35
C LEU A 101 -1.18 7.62 16.19
N MET A 102 -0.27 8.57 16.50
CA MET A 102 0.67 9.08 15.49
C MET A 102 1.65 8.00 14.99
N ARG A 103 2.02 7.04 15.85
CA ARG A 103 2.95 5.96 15.53
C ARG A 103 2.30 4.78 14.80
N GLU A 104 1.02 4.53 15.01
CA GLU A 104 0.29 3.46 14.33
C GLU A 104 0.28 3.63 12.82
N MET A 105 0.11 4.87 12.36
CA MET A 105 0.06 5.20 10.94
C MET A 105 1.04 6.33 10.62
N ARG A 106 2.06 6.04 9.82
CA ARG A 106 3.08 7.05 9.48
C ARG A 106 2.53 8.27 8.71
N SER A 107 1.53 8.08 7.87
CA SER A 107 0.84 9.16 7.14
C SER A 107 -0.03 10.04 8.03
N SER A 108 -0.08 9.79 9.34
CA SER A 108 -0.81 10.61 10.32
C SER A 108 -0.45 12.10 10.28
N ILE A 109 0.76 12.45 9.81
CA ILE A 109 1.16 13.86 9.59
C ILE A 109 0.19 14.61 8.65
N VAL A 110 -0.57 13.94 7.79
CA VAL A 110 -1.56 14.57 6.90
C VAL A 110 -2.71 15.23 7.67
N PHE A 111 -2.96 14.78 8.92
CA PHE A 111 -3.94 15.41 9.80
C PHE A 111 -3.52 16.79 10.30
N LEU A 112 -2.22 17.12 10.24
CA LEU A 112 -1.72 18.44 10.70
C LEU A 112 -2.47 19.60 10.04
N GLY A 113 -2.52 19.59 8.69
CA GLY A 113 -3.19 20.66 7.93
C GLY A 113 -4.69 20.74 8.23
N ALA A 114 -5.35 19.58 8.34
CA ALA A 114 -6.78 19.49 8.63
C ALA A 114 -7.12 20.04 10.03
N VAL A 115 -6.40 19.57 11.07
CA VAL A 115 -6.64 19.98 12.45
C VAL A 115 -6.31 21.46 12.62
N LEU A 116 -5.16 21.92 12.12
CA LEU A 116 -4.74 23.31 12.20
C LEU A 116 -5.75 24.26 11.53
N ALA A 117 -6.19 23.91 10.32
CA ALA A 117 -7.16 24.72 9.58
C ALA A 117 -8.54 24.78 10.29
N ARG A 118 -8.96 23.66 10.89
CA ARG A 118 -10.27 23.55 11.56
C ARG A 118 -10.33 24.21 12.92
N THR A 119 -9.26 24.07 13.73
CA THR A 119 -9.26 24.46 15.15
C THR A 119 -8.40 25.68 15.45
N GLY A 120 -7.56 26.12 14.53
CA GLY A 120 -6.58 27.20 14.72
C GLY A 120 -5.32 26.77 15.49
N LYS A 121 -5.24 25.52 15.93
CA LYS A 121 -4.07 24.95 16.62
C LYS A 121 -4.00 23.45 16.37
N ALA A 122 -2.80 22.88 16.44
CA ALA A 122 -2.59 21.44 16.41
C ALA A 122 -1.37 21.08 17.26
N GLU A 123 -1.51 20.01 18.02
CA GLU A 123 -0.42 19.41 18.78
C GLU A 123 -0.28 17.96 18.35
N ILE A 124 0.87 17.61 17.77
CA ILE A 124 1.15 16.26 17.26
C ILE A 124 2.57 15.85 17.59
N SER A 125 2.83 14.56 17.74
CA SER A 125 4.21 14.08 17.79
C SER A 125 4.87 14.16 16.43
N SER A 126 6.17 14.45 16.42
CA SER A 126 6.99 14.25 15.24
C SER A 126 6.95 12.76 14.85
N PRO A 127 6.52 12.42 13.62
CA PRO A 127 6.44 11.02 13.23
C PRO A 127 7.84 10.40 13.26
N GLY A 128 8.00 9.32 14.02
CA GLY A 128 9.27 8.61 14.18
C GLY A 128 9.85 8.10 12.86
N GLY A 129 11.10 7.62 12.91
CA GLY A 129 11.78 7.01 11.76
C GLY A 129 11.00 5.87 11.11
N CYS A 130 11.22 5.60 9.83
CA CYS A 130 10.55 4.52 9.10
C CYS A 130 11.52 3.41 8.75
N GLU A 131 10.99 2.20 8.62
CA GLU A 131 11.72 1.01 8.17
C GLU A 131 12.45 1.22 6.82
N ILE A 132 11.90 2.04 5.92
CA ILE A 132 12.42 2.28 4.57
C ILE A 132 13.30 3.52 4.43
N GLY A 133 13.60 4.24 5.53
CA GLY A 133 14.49 5.42 5.55
C GLY A 133 13.88 6.65 6.21
N LEU A 134 14.70 7.71 6.30
CA LEU A 134 14.28 9.01 6.80
C LEU A 134 13.20 9.58 5.89
N ARG A 135 12.13 10.09 6.49
CA ARG A 135 11.09 10.85 5.80
C ARG A 135 10.93 12.17 6.53
N PRO A 136 11.78 13.14 6.22
CA PRO A 136 11.72 14.44 6.85
C PRO A 136 10.36 15.07 6.60
N ILE A 137 9.83 15.76 7.61
CA ILE A 137 8.54 16.48 7.54
C ILE A 137 8.75 17.97 7.28
N ASP A 138 9.98 18.37 6.96
CA ASP A 138 10.40 19.75 6.70
C ASP A 138 9.56 20.43 5.61
N LEU A 139 9.21 19.70 4.53
CA LEU A 139 8.31 20.21 3.48
C LEU A 139 6.91 20.49 4.00
N HIS A 140 6.38 19.66 4.91
CA HIS A 140 5.10 19.92 5.55
C HIS A 140 5.17 21.18 6.42
N LEU A 141 6.16 21.25 7.31
CA LEU A 141 6.28 22.35 8.26
C LEU A 141 6.58 23.69 7.59
N SER A 142 7.50 23.70 6.61
CA SER A 142 7.83 24.91 5.85
C SER A 142 6.61 25.43 5.06
N SER A 143 5.80 24.53 4.52
CA SER A 143 4.59 24.90 3.79
C SER A 143 3.50 25.43 4.72
N MET A 144 3.30 24.82 5.89
CA MET A 144 2.35 25.33 6.89
C MET A 144 2.76 26.73 7.39
N ARG A 145 4.08 26.98 7.60
CA ARG A 145 4.58 28.33 7.94
C ARG A 145 4.28 29.35 6.83
N LYS A 146 4.42 28.99 5.55
CA LYS A 146 4.06 29.87 4.43
C LYS A 146 2.56 30.18 4.39
N LEU A 147 1.71 29.25 4.82
CA LEU A 147 0.26 29.46 4.95
C LEU A 147 -0.13 30.28 6.21
N GLY A 148 0.86 30.65 7.05
CA GLY A 148 0.65 31.51 8.23
C GLY A 148 0.63 30.79 9.57
N ALA A 149 1.10 29.55 9.64
CA ALA A 149 1.22 28.82 10.89
C ALA A 149 2.52 29.20 11.64
N GLU A 150 2.41 29.36 12.95
CA GLU A 150 3.52 29.38 13.89
C GLU A 150 3.77 27.97 14.40
N ILE A 151 5.00 27.46 14.26
CA ILE A 151 5.33 26.08 14.60
C ILE A 151 6.60 26.07 15.45
N THR A 152 6.48 25.51 16.65
CA THR A 152 7.59 25.19 17.55
C THR A 152 7.71 23.68 17.71
N GLU A 153 8.93 23.19 17.92
CA GLU A 153 9.22 21.79 18.19
C GLU A 153 9.91 21.68 19.55
N GLU A 154 9.31 20.91 20.45
CA GLU A 154 9.85 20.67 21.78
C GLU A 154 9.69 19.20 22.15
N HIS A 155 10.79 18.56 22.57
CA HIS A 155 10.80 17.16 23.02
C HIS A 155 10.18 16.17 22.00
N GLY A 156 10.34 16.43 20.67
CA GLY A 156 9.78 15.58 19.61
C GLY A 156 8.27 15.78 19.39
N ARG A 157 7.68 16.83 19.95
CA ARG A 157 6.29 17.26 19.70
C ARG A 157 6.29 18.57 18.90
N LEU A 158 5.32 18.68 18.02
CA LEU A 158 5.07 19.89 17.21
C LEU A 158 3.86 20.62 17.79
N TYR A 159 4.06 21.85 18.15
CA TYR A 159 3.04 22.78 18.60
C TYR A 159 2.79 23.77 17.48
N CYS A 160 1.62 23.70 16.86
CA CYS A 160 1.24 24.54 15.74
C CYS A 160 0.07 25.44 16.14
N SER A 161 0.14 26.72 15.80
CA SER A 161 -0.91 27.68 16.09
C SER A 161 -1.05 28.70 14.95
N LEU A 162 -2.22 29.31 14.88
CA LEU A 162 -2.50 30.42 13.95
C LEU A 162 -2.61 31.71 14.76
N GLY A 163 -1.79 32.71 14.40
CA GLY A 163 -1.91 34.05 14.98
C GLY A 163 -3.21 34.74 14.55
N LYS A 164 -3.68 34.46 13.33
CA LYS A 164 -4.98 34.94 12.79
C LYS A 164 -5.73 33.80 12.09
N CYS A 165 -5.48 33.61 10.81
CA CYS A 165 -6.08 32.54 10.00
C CYS A 165 -5.09 32.15 8.91
N LEU A 166 -5.26 30.96 8.33
CA LEU A 166 -4.52 30.55 7.15
C LEU A 166 -4.82 31.49 5.99
N HIS A 167 -3.78 31.76 5.19
CA HIS A 167 -3.87 32.61 3.99
C HIS A 167 -3.22 31.95 2.79
N GLY A 168 -3.62 32.37 1.59
CA GLY A 168 -3.02 31.89 0.35
C GLY A 168 -1.53 32.19 0.25
N ALA A 169 -0.79 31.33 -0.42
CA ALA A 169 0.66 31.44 -0.58
C ALA A 169 1.17 30.75 -1.85
N ASP A 170 2.31 31.21 -2.37
CA ASP A 170 3.07 30.52 -3.40
C ASP A 170 4.07 29.56 -2.76
N ILE A 171 3.87 28.25 -2.98
CA ILE A 171 4.63 27.17 -2.36
C ILE A 171 5.31 26.36 -3.44
N THR A 172 6.65 26.44 -3.51
CA THR A 172 7.46 25.58 -4.38
C THR A 172 8.04 24.46 -3.53
N LEU A 173 7.75 23.21 -3.91
CA LEU A 173 8.32 22.03 -3.28
C LEU A 173 9.67 21.69 -3.92
N SER A 174 10.70 21.46 -3.11
CA SER A 174 12.02 21.03 -3.60
C SER A 174 12.01 19.60 -4.17
N PHE A 175 11.03 18.81 -3.73
CA PHE A 175 10.75 17.46 -4.20
C PHE A 175 9.22 17.26 -4.28
N PRO A 176 8.68 16.57 -5.32
CA PRO A 176 7.23 16.34 -5.45
C PRO A 176 6.76 15.31 -4.41
N SER A 177 6.67 15.77 -3.16
CA SER A 177 6.24 14.95 -2.03
C SER A 177 4.73 14.80 -2.02
N VAL A 178 4.24 13.55 -2.07
CA VAL A 178 2.80 13.23 -2.02
C VAL A 178 2.19 13.78 -0.72
N GLY A 179 2.73 13.38 0.44
CA GLY A 179 2.16 13.79 1.72
C GLY A 179 2.22 15.31 1.96
N ALA A 180 3.29 15.99 1.51
CA ALA A 180 3.35 17.46 1.63
C ALA A 180 2.30 18.12 0.72
N THR A 181 2.13 17.65 -0.53
CA THR A 181 1.11 18.14 -1.45
C THR A 181 -0.29 17.97 -0.86
N GLU A 182 -0.62 16.78 -0.35
CA GLU A 182 -1.90 16.47 0.32
C GLU A 182 -2.16 17.41 1.51
N ASN A 183 -1.18 17.55 2.37
CA ASN A 183 -1.31 18.38 3.58
C ASN A 183 -1.51 19.86 3.25
N ILE A 184 -0.80 20.38 2.23
CA ILE A 184 -0.96 21.74 1.74
C ILE A 184 -2.35 21.91 1.13
N MET A 185 -2.81 20.98 0.27
CA MET A 185 -4.13 21.04 -0.35
C MET A 185 -5.25 21.09 0.69
N ILE A 186 -5.16 20.24 1.71
CA ILE A 186 -6.12 20.20 2.81
C ILE A 186 -6.15 21.53 3.56
N ALA A 187 -4.99 22.04 4.00
CA ALA A 187 -4.92 23.30 4.73
C ALA A 187 -5.36 24.50 3.90
N ALA A 188 -4.92 24.56 2.62
CA ALA A 188 -5.24 25.66 1.71
C ALA A 188 -6.71 25.69 1.30
N ALA A 189 -7.41 24.55 1.25
CA ALA A 189 -8.83 24.49 0.95
C ALA A 189 -9.68 25.33 1.93
N ALA A 190 -9.23 25.49 3.18
CA ALA A 190 -9.87 26.30 4.21
C ALA A 190 -9.18 27.67 4.42
N ALA A 191 -8.10 27.98 3.70
CA ALA A 191 -7.36 29.23 3.82
C ALA A 191 -8.10 30.41 3.15
N GLY A 192 -7.74 31.65 3.50
CA GLY A 192 -8.18 32.82 2.77
C GLY A 192 -7.30 33.14 1.57
N GLY A 193 -7.89 33.32 0.38
CA GLY A 193 -7.15 33.67 -0.84
C GLY A 193 -6.74 32.45 -1.67
N THR A 194 -5.76 32.63 -2.54
CA THR A 194 -5.30 31.61 -3.48
C THR A 194 -3.94 31.04 -3.05
N THR A 195 -3.82 29.74 -3.08
CA THR A 195 -2.54 29.03 -2.91
C THR A 195 -2.13 28.38 -4.22
N VAL A 196 -0.86 28.55 -4.61
CA VAL A 196 -0.27 27.87 -5.77
C VAL A 196 0.82 26.95 -5.29
N ILE A 197 0.70 25.65 -5.58
CA ILE A 197 1.74 24.67 -5.32
C ILE A 197 2.49 24.40 -6.62
N THR A 198 3.78 24.72 -6.67
CA THR A 198 4.68 24.40 -7.79
C THR A 198 5.53 23.19 -7.45
N ASN A 199 5.77 22.31 -8.42
CA ASN A 199 6.41 21.00 -8.27
C ASN A 199 5.61 20.10 -7.30
N ALA A 200 4.28 20.14 -7.42
CA ALA A 200 3.36 19.27 -6.69
C ALA A 200 3.54 17.79 -7.10
N ALA A 201 3.17 16.88 -6.22
CA ALA A 201 3.01 15.48 -6.56
C ALA A 201 1.87 15.30 -7.57
N ARG A 202 2.02 14.29 -8.46
CA ARG A 202 1.12 14.07 -9.60
C ARG A 202 0.38 12.74 -9.53
N GLU A 203 0.55 12.02 -8.45
CA GLU A 203 -0.07 10.73 -8.20
C GLU A 203 -1.60 10.84 -8.32
N PRO A 204 -2.29 9.80 -8.85
CA PRO A 204 -3.75 9.80 -8.99
C PRO A 204 -4.49 10.10 -7.68
N GLU A 205 -3.90 9.76 -6.56
CA GLU A 205 -4.41 10.03 -5.22
C GLU A 205 -4.51 11.53 -4.91
N ILE A 206 -3.67 12.36 -5.55
CA ILE A 206 -3.74 13.83 -5.46
C ILE A 206 -4.98 14.37 -6.20
N SER A 207 -5.28 13.78 -7.36
CA SER A 207 -6.49 14.14 -8.12
C SER A 207 -7.75 13.71 -7.38
N ASP A 208 -7.75 12.52 -6.77
CA ASP A 208 -8.88 12.01 -5.99
C ASP A 208 -9.16 12.87 -4.74
N LEU A 209 -8.10 13.32 -4.04
CA LEU A 209 -8.23 14.28 -2.94
C LEU A 209 -8.79 15.62 -3.42
N ALA A 210 -8.36 16.11 -4.59
CA ALA A 210 -8.89 17.35 -5.17
C ALA A 210 -10.38 17.22 -5.52
N ASP A 211 -10.79 16.08 -6.08
CA ASP A 211 -12.18 15.79 -6.41
C ASP A 211 -13.05 15.75 -5.14
N PHE A 212 -12.56 15.09 -4.07
CA PHE A 212 -13.24 15.11 -2.76
C PHE A 212 -13.39 16.54 -2.23
N LEU A 213 -12.31 17.33 -2.17
CA LEU A 213 -12.32 18.69 -1.66
C LEU A 213 -13.20 19.62 -2.51
N ASN A 214 -13.20 19.45 -3.83
CA ASN A 214 -14.10 20.16 -4.74
C ASN A 214 -15.56 19.78 -4.51
N GLY A 215 -15.83 18.48 -4.25
CA GLY A 215 -17.14 18.00 -3.80
C GLY A 215 -17.60 18.63 -2.48
N CYS A 216 -16.67 19.00 -1.61
CA CYS A 216 -16.94 19.74 -0.37
C CYS A 216 -17.09 21.27 -0.59
N GLY A 217 -16.97 21.78 -1.82
CA GLY A 217 -17.13 23.20 -2.15
C GLY A 217 -15.83 24.01 -2.25
N ALA A 218 -14.65 23.36 -2.18
CA ALA A 218 -13.38 23.99 -2.54
C ALA A 218 -13.29 24.22 -4.06
N LYS A 219 -12.28 24.99 -4.50
CA LYS A 219 -11.98 25.20 -5.91
C LYS A 219 -10.51 24.89 -6.16
N ILE A 220 -10.26 23.65 -6.56
CA ILE A 220 -8.92 23.12 -6.83
C ILE A 220 -8.82 22.76 -8.30
N SER A 221 -7.74 23.20 -8.95
CA SER A 221 -7.42 22.90 -10.35
C SER A 221 -5.95 22.52 -10.50
N GLY A 222 -5.61 21.82 -11.60
CA GLY A 222 -4.25 21.35 -11.87
C GLY A 222 -3.79 20.16 -11.05
N ALA A 223 -4.66 19.51 -10.27
CA ALA A 223 -4.33 18.25 -9.60
C ALA A 223 -4.00 17.16 -10.63
N GLY A 224 -2.87 16.45 -10.41
CA GLY A 224 -2.30 15.54 -11.42
C GLY A 224 -1.24 16.19 -12.34
N ASP A 225 -1.14 17.51 -12.36
CA ASP A 225 -0.06 18.27 -12.96
C ASP A 225 0.99 18.72 -11.94
N SER A 226 2.09 19.31 -12.42
CA SER A 226 3.14 19.84 -11.54
C SER A 226 2.78 21.12 -10.81
N THR A 227 1.63 21.73 -11.15
CA THR A 227 1.15 22.97 -10.53
C THR A 227 -0.30 22.79 -10.12
N VAL A 228 -0.58 22.95 -8.84
CA VAL A 228 -1.94 22.89 -8.28
C VAL A 228 -2.32 24.26 -7.76
N VAL A 229 -3.50 24.74 -8.15
CA VAL A 229 -4.05 26.03 -7.72
C VAL A 229 -5.28 25.77 -6.85
N ILE A 230 -5.30 26.34 -5.65
CA ILE A 230 -6.36 26.19 -4.65
C ILE A 230 -6.93 27.57 -4.31
N GLU A 231 -8.19 27.81 -4.62
CA GLU A 231 -8.94 28.95 -4.07
C GLU A 231 -9.63 28.49 -2.78
N GLY A 232 -9.13 28.95 -1.65
CA GLY A 232 -9.64 28.54 -0.35
C GLY A 232 -11.01 29.13 -0.05
N THR A 233 -11.82 28.42 0.75
CA THR A 233 -13.17 28.82 1.14
C THR A 233 -13.43 28.54 2.62
N LYS A 234 -14.23 29.39 3.26
CA LYS A 234 -14.71 29.15 4.63
C LYS A 234 -16.02 28.35 4.69
N LYS A 235 -16.57 27.96 3.53
CA LYS A 235 -17.88 27.31 3.42
C LYS A 235 -17.74 25.90 2.86
N LEU A 236 -16.87 25.10 3.47
CA LEU A 236 -16.82 23.68 3.17
C LEU A 236 -18.02 22.96 3.79
N HIS A 237 -18.52 21.94 3.12
CA HIS A 237 -19.67 21.13 3.54
C HIS A 237 -19.41 19.64 3.31
N GLY A 238 -20.26 18.79 3.84
CA GLY A 238 -20.20 17.35 3.64
C GLY A 238 -20.49 16.94 2.21
N THR A 239 -19.95 15.80 1.80
CA THR A 239 -20.15 15.22 0.48
C THR A 239 -20.13 13.69 0.54
N CYS A 240 -20.61 13.07 -0.55
CA CYS A 240 -20.44 11.66 -0.81
C CYS A 240 -19.32 11.48 -1.85
N HIS A 241 -18.35 10.59 -1.56
CA HIS A 241 -17.20 10.38 -2.44
C HIS A 241 -16.86 8.88 -2.52
N THR A 242 -16.43 8.44 -3.69
CA THR A 242 -15.96 7.07 -3.90
C THR A 242 -14.46 7.08 -4.17
N VAL A 243 -13.69 6.47 -3.27
CA VAL A 243 -12.23 6.34 -3.38
C VAL A 243 -11.86 5.57 -4.65
N ILE A 244 -10.86 6.05 -5.38
CA ILE A 244 -10.35 5.39 -6.58
C ILE A 244 -9.78 4.00 -6.27
N PRO A 245 -9.79 3.05 -7.23
CA PRO A 245 -9.18 1.72 -7.05
C PRO A 245 -7.67 1.80 -6.79
N ASP A 246 -7.16 0.88 -5.95
CA ASP A 246 -5.74 0.86 -5.57
C ASP A 246 -4.86 0.34 -6.71
N ARG A 247 -4.15 1.27 -7.37
CA ARG A 247 -3.18 0.96 -8.44
C ARG A 247 -2.00 0.13 -7.95
N ILE A 248 -1.63 0.21 -6.66
CA ILE A 248 -0.50 -0.53 -6.10
C ILE A 248 -0.93 -1.96 -5.80
N GLU A 249 -2.13 -2.17 -5.29
CA GLU A 249 -2.72 -3.50 -5.13
C GLU A 249 -2.84 -4.20 -6.50
N ALA A 250 -3.41 -3.53 -7.51
CA ALA A 250 -3.48 -4.03 -8.88
C ALA A 250 -2.10 -4.43 -9.42
N SER A 251 -1.11 -3.53 -9.28
CA SER A 251 0.27 -3.79 -9.68
C SER A 251 0.85 -5.02 -9.00
N SER A 252 0.59 -5.20 -7.71
CA SER A 252 1.12 -6.29 -6.91
C SER A 252 0.62 -7.65 -7.40
N TYR A 253 -0.68 -7.78 -7.70
CA TYR A 253 -1.24 -9.03 -8.22
C TYR A 253 -0.81 -9.31 -9.66
N LEU A 254 -0.68 -8.29 -10.53
CA LEU A 254 -0.14 -8.48 -11.88
C LEU A 254 1.30 -8.99 -11.84
N ILE A 255 2.15 -8.43 -10.96
CA ILE A 255 3.54 -8.86 -10.78
C ILE A 255 3.60 -10.30 -10.22
N ALA A 256 2.77 -10.63 -9.22
CA ALA A 256 2.71 -11.98 -8.65
C ALA A 256 2.26 -13.02 -9.69
N ALA A 257 1.26 -12.70 -10.51
CA ALA A 257 0.83 -13.56 -11.62
C ALA A 257 1.95 -13.75 -12.65
N SER A 258 2.69 -12.69 -12.97
CA SER A 258 3.85 -12.75 -13.86
C SER A 258 4.92 -13.70 -13.34
N ALA A 259 5.26 -13.61 -12.06
CA ALA A 259 6.27 -14.47 -11.42
C ALA A 259 5.93 -15.96 -11.44
N THR A 260 4.63 -16.30 -11.45
CA THR A 260 4.13 -17.69 -11.46
C THR A 260 3.85 -18.23 -12.86
N GLY A 261 4.09 -17.44 -13.93
CA GLY A 261 3.69 -17.83 -15.30
C GLY A 261 2.18 -17.92 -15.47
N GLY A 262 1.43 -17.11 -14.72
CA GLY A 262 -0.02 -17.15 -14.60
C GLY A 262 -0.77 -16.31 -15.63
N ARG A 263 -2.11 -16.35 -15.54
CA ARG A 263 -3.02 -15.56 -16.37
C ARG A 263 -4.15 -15.01 -15.52
N ILE A 264 -4.19 -13.70 -15.32
CA ILE A 264 -5.22 -13.05 -14.50
C ILE A 264 -5.86 -11.86 -15.22
N CYS A 265 -7.11 -11.57 -14.87
CA CYS A 265 -7.79 -10.33 -15.19
C CYS A 265 -8.14 -9.59 -13.89
N ILE A 266 -7.79 -8.32 -13.83
CA ILE A 266 -8.14 -7.45 -12.71
C ILE A 266 -9.24 -6.49 -13.19
N LYS A 267 -10.36 -6.50 -12.49
CA LYS A 267 -11.50 -5.59 -12.69
C LYS A 267 -11.38 -4.41 -11.74
N ASP A 268 -12.14 -3.39 -12.07
CA ASP A 268 -12.20 -2.12 -11.34
C ASP A 268 -10.81 -1.51 -11.11
N VAL A 269 -10.02 -1.43 -12.17
CA VAL A 269 -8.71 -0.78 -12.21
C VAL A 269 -8.69 0.30 -13.28
N ILE A 270 -7.98 1.39 -13.05
CA ILE A 270 -7.77 2.44 -14.04
C ILE A 270 -6.41 2.19 -14.73
N PRO A 271 -6.37 1.70 -15.98
CA PRO A 271 -5.12 1.30 -16.64
C PRO A 271 -4.07 2.41 -16.70
N ALA A 272 -4.51 3.66 -16.85
CA ALA A 272 -3.62 4.82 -16.87
C ALA A 272 -2.81 4.98 -15.56
N HIS A 273 -3.38 4.56 -14.42
CA HIS A 273 -2.72 4.67 -13.12
C HIS A 273 -1.57 3.68 -12.92
N ILE A 274 -1.51 2.62 -13.73
CA ILE A 274 -0.41 1.62 -13.74
C ILE A 274 0.44 1.72 -15.02
N GLY A 275 0.35 2.82 -15.74
CA GLY A 275 1.01 3.02 -17.04
C GLY A 275 2.52 2.79 -17.02
N ALA A 276 3.22 3.07 -15.91
CA ALA A 276 4.65 2.80 -15.78
C ALA A 276 4.99 1.31 -15.57
N LEU A 277 4.07 0.50 -15.08
CA LEU A 277 4.28 -0.94 -14.87
C LEU A 277 4.10 -1.75 -16.15
N ILE A 278 3.13 -1.38 -16.99
CA ILE A 278 2.79 -2.13 -18.21
C ILE A 278 4.02 -2.37 -19.12
N PRO A 279 4.85 -1.35 -19.44
CA PRO A 279 6.05 -1.57 -20.25
C PRO A 279 7.06 -2.54 -19.60
N VAL A 280 7.19 -2.50 -18.28
CA VAL A 280 8.10 -3.38 -17.52
C VAL A 280 7.66 -4.84 -17.64
N LEU A 281 6.36 -5.11 -17.47
CA LEU A 281 5.81 -6.46 -17.62
C LEU A 281 5.87 -6.94 -19.09
N SER A 282 5.64 -6.04 -20.05
CA SER A 282 5.78 -6.37 -21.49
C SER A 282 7.23 -6.67 -21.87
N GLU A 283 8.24 -5.94 -21.35
CA GLU A 283 9.66 -6.24 -21.53
C GLU A 283 10.02 -7.60 -20.94
N ALA A 284 9.39 -7.95 -19.78
CA ALA A 284 9.53 -9.27 -19.17
C ALA A 284 8.87 -10.40 -19.99
N GLY A 285 8.14 -10.07 -21.06
CA GLY A 285 7.52 -11.01 -21.99
C GLY A 285 6.05 -11.31 -21.72
N CYS A 286 5.40 -10.58 -20.83
CA CYS A 286 3.97 -10.72 -20.58
C CYS A 286 3.15 -10.08 -21.70
N ASP A 287 2.05 -10.74 -22.07
CA ASP A 287 1.01 -10.18 -22.92
C ASP A 287 -0.04 -9.49 -22.03
N ILE A 288 -0.30 -8.19 -22.32
CA ILE A 288 -1.17 -7.36 -21.51
C ILE A 288 -2.21 -6.69 -22.40
N THR A 289 -3.47 -6.85 -22.03
CA THR A 289 -4.59 -6.16 -22.67
C THR A 289 -5.34 -5.33 -21.66
N THR A 290 -5.76 -4.14 -22.08
CA THR A 290 -6.51 -3.20 -21.25
C THR A 290 -7.80 -2.79 -21.96
N SER A 291 -8.90 -2.66 -21.22
CA SER A 291 -10.16 -2.16 -21.77
C SER A 291 -11.02 -1.59 -20.66
N GLY A 292 -11.46 -0.32 -20.80
CA GLY A 292 -12.28 0.35 -19.80
C GLY A 292 -11.62 0.35 -18.42
N ARG A 293 -12.24 -0.33 -17.48
CA ARG A 293 -11.77 -0.45 -16.09
C ARG A 293 -11.22 -1.85 -15.76
N TRP A 294 -10.53 -2.49 -16.69
CA TRP A 294 -9.90 -3.78 -16.43
C TRP A 294 -8.58 -3.95 -17.19
N VAL A 295 -7.73 -4.81 -16.65
CA VAL A 295 -6.44 -5.20 -17.20
C VAL A 295 -6.31 -6.71 -17.10
N CYS A 296 -6.03 -7.37 -18.23
CA CYS A 296 -5.70 -8.79 -18.28
C CYS A 296 -4.22 -8.98 -18.62
N LEU A 297 -3.60 -9.93 -17.96
CA LEU A 297 -2.20 -10.30 -18.16
C LEU A 297 -2.10 -11.80 -18.40
N SER A 298 -1.28 -12.19 -19.37
CA SER A 298 -0.84 -13.57 -19.59
C SER A 298 0.69 -13.60 -19.58
N ALA A 299 1.27 -14.30 -18.62
CA ALA A 299 2.72 -14.40 -18.49
C ALA A 299 3.25 -15.62 -19.25
N PRO A 300 4.47 -15.54 -19.82
CA PRO A 300 5.14 -16.70 -20.40
C PRO A 300 5.55 -17.69 -19.29
N PRO A 301 5.84 -18.96 -19.64
CA PRO A 301 6.32 -19.96 -18.66
C PRO A 301 7.60 -19.54 -17.95
N ARG A 302 8.44 -18.73 -18.60
CA ARG A 302 9.62 -18.11 -18.02
C ARG A 302 9.75 -16.67 -18.49
N LEU A 303 9.87 -15.76 -17.53
CA LEU A 303 10.05 -14.34 -17.81
C LEU A 303 11.43 -14.05 -18.39
N LYS A 304 11.52 -13.01 -19.19
CA LYS A 304 12.78 -12.40 -19.64
C LYS A 304 13.24 -11.37 -18.61
N ARG A 305 14.54 -11.11 -18.55
CA ARG A 305 15.08 -9.99 -17.78
C ARG A 305 14.50 -8.66 -18.25
N VAL A 306 14.33 -7.75 -17.33
CA VAL A 306 14.14 -6.31 -17.60
C VAL A 306 15.49 -5.62 -17.38
N LYS A 307 16.01 -4.96 -18.42
CA LYS A 307 17.38 -4.47 -18.42
C LYS A 307 17.68 -3.53 -17.24
N MET A 308 16.84 -2.53 -17.06
CA MET A 308 16.98 -1.54 -15.99
C MET A 308 15.66 -0.90 -15.60
N ILE A 309 15.40 -0.81 -14.30
CA ILE A 309 14.26 -0.11 -13.71
C ILE A 309 14.79 0.99 -12.81
N ARG A 310 14.21 2.19 -12.90
CA ARG A 310 14.51 3.31 -12.00
C ARG A 310 13.22 3.79 -11.36
N THR A 311 13.19 3.82 -10.04
CA THR A 311 12.04 4.42 -9.34
C THR A 311 12.08 5.93 -9.48
N MET A 312 10.92 6.51 -9.74
CA MET A 312 10.74 7.95 -9.93
C MET A 312 9.35 8.37 -9.43
N PRO A 313 9.16 9.65 -9.08
CA PRO A 313 7.83 10.20 -8.85
C PRO A 313 6.89 9.94 -10.04
N TYR A 314 5.61 9.83 -9.78
CA TYR A 314 4.61 9.61 -10.81
C TYR A 314 4.67 10.67 -11.94
N PRO A 315 4.54 10.31 -13.22
CA PRO A 315 4.15 9.01 -13.77
C PRO A 315 5.30 8.01 -14.01
N GLY A 316 6.44 8.20 -13.35
CA GLY A 316 7.55 7.25 -13.41
C GLY A 316 7.26 5.95 -12.66
N PHE A 317 8.22 5.00 -12.68
CA PHE A 317 8.05 3.70 -12.04
C PHE A 317 7.96 3.85 -10.51
N PRO A 318 6.86 3.38 -9.87
CA PRO A 318 6.62 3.63 -8.46
C PRO A 318 7.53 2.81 -7.55
N THR A 319 8.09 3.45 -6.52
CA THR A 319 8.88 2.76 -5.48
C THR A 319 8.09 1.67 -4.74
N ASP A 320 6.75 1.77 -4.69
CA ASP A 320 5.89 0.75 -4.08
C ASP A 320 5.89 -0.58 -4.83
N ALA A 321 6.14 -0.59 -6.14
CA ALA A 321 6.25 -1.81 -6.94
C ALA A 321 7.68 -2.38 -6.94
N GLN A 322 8.69 -1.64 -6.49
CA GLN A 322 10.12 -1.96 -6.60
C GLN A 322 10.46 -3.34 -5.99
N ALA A 323 10.05 -3.56 -4.74
CA ALA A 323 10.35 -4.80 -4.02
C ALA A 323 9.70 -6.02 -4.68
N ILE A 324 8.45 -5.86 -5.14
CA ILE A 324 7.63 -6.92 -5.72
C ILE A 324 8.17 -7.31 -7.10
N VAL A 325 8.55 -6.32 -7.93
CA VAL A 325 9.23 -6.57 -9.21
C VAL A 325 10.61 -7.21 -8.99
N GLY A 326 11.33 -6.83 -7.93
CA GLY A 326 12.58 -7.49 -7.54
C GLY A 326 12.41 -8.99 -7.29
N ALA A 327 11.32 -9.38 -6.61
CA ALA A 327 10.97 -10.79 -6.40
C ALA A 327 10.63 -11.49 -7.73
N MET A 328 9.84 -10.85 -8.60
CA MET A 328 9.49 -11.37 -9.93
C MET A 328 10.76 -11.59 -10.79
N LEU A 329 11.67 -10.62 -10.82
CA LEU A 329 12.89 -10.70 -11.60
C LEU A 329 13.87 -11.74 -11.07
N SER A 330 13.74 -12.17 -9.82
CA SER A 330 14.56 -13.25 -9.24
C SER A 330 14.30 -14.61 -9.91
N VAL A 331 13.19 -14.78 -10.65
CA VAL A 331 12.87 -15.99 -11.45
C VAL A 331 12.93 -15.73 -12.96
N ALA A 332 13.34 -14.54 -13.40
CA ALA A 332 13.47 -14.22 -14.82
C ALA A 332 14.75 -14.81 -15.43
N ASP A 333 14.84 -14.85 -16.77
CA ASP A 333 16.04 -15.30 -17.47
C ASP A 333 17.00 -14.15 -17.74
N GLY A 334 18.17 -14.18 -17.11
CA GLY A 334 19.23 -13.17 -17.24
C GLY A 334 19.29 -12.21 -16.04
N THR A 335 20.05 -11.11 -16.20
CA THR A 335 20.37 -10.16 -15.14
C THR A 335 19.61 -8.85 -15.33
N SER A 336 18.98 -8.37 -14.26
CA SER A 336 18.23 -7.11 -14.21
C SER A 336 18.86 -6.16 -13.18
N VAL A 337 18.68 -4.86 -13.38
CA VAL A 337 19.15 -3.83 -12.44
C VAL A 337 17.99 -2.96 -11.99
N ILE A 338 17.88 -2.73 -10.69
CA ILE A 338 16.92 -1.78 -10.09
C ILE A 338 17.68 -0.67 -9.40
N ILE A 339 17.35 0.59 -9.71
CA ILE A 339 17.88 1.78 -9.06
C ILE A 339 16.76 2.46 -8.28
N GLU A 340 16.90 2.54 -6.96
CA GLU A 340 15.94 3.18 -6.06
C GLU A 340 16.31 4.65 -5.82
N ASN A 341 15.56 5.58 -6.41
CA ASN A 341 15.85 7.01 -6.30
C ASN A 341 15.02 7.73 -5.23
N ILE A 342 13.96 7.08 -4.69
CA ILE A 342 13.02 7.72 -3.77
C ILE A 342 13.47 7.52 -2.31
N PHE A 343 13.75 6.27 -1.91
CA PHE A 343 14.07 5.93 -0.53
C PHE A 343 15.45 5.29 -0.38
N GLU A 344 16.12 5.58 0.74
CA GLU A 344 17.52 5.16 0.99
C GLU A 344 17.61 3.70 1.46
N SER A 345 16.64 3.21 2.21
CA SER A 345 16.68 1.89 2.86
C SER A 345 15.60 0.96 2.32
N ARG A 346 15.34 0.99 0.99
CA ARG A 346 14.23 0.26 0.37
C ARG A 346 14.53 -1.21 0.07
N PHE A 347 15.77 -1.67 0.25
CA PHE A 347 16.21 -3.02 -0.08
C PHE A 347 16.27 -4.00 1.12
N LYS A 348 15.67 -3.68 2.26
CA LYS A 348 15.67 -4.55 3.45
C LYS A 348 15.10 -5.96 3.19
N HIS A 349 14.16 -6.08 2.27
CA HIS A 349 13.53 -7.36 1.87
C HIS A 349 14.48 -8.29 1.10
N VAL A 350 15.61 -7.78 0.60
CA VAL A 350 16.56 -8.57 -0.22
C VAL A 350 17.17 -9.71 0.58
N THR A 351 17.52 -9.50 1.85
CA THR A 351 18.06 -10.55 2.71
C THR A 351 17.10 -11.72 2.88
N GLU A 352 15.80 -11.44 2.93
CA GLU A 352 14.78 -12.47 3.03
C GLU A 352 14.52 -13.16 1.68
N LEU A 353 14.60 -12.45 0.55
CA LEU A 353 14.57 -13.06 -0.79
C LEU A 353 15.76 -13.99 -1.01
N MET A 354 16.95 -13.63 -0.51
CA MET A 354 18.13 -14.50 -0.59
C MET A 354 17.95 -15.82 0.20
N ARG A 355 17.15 -15.83 1.28
CA ARG A 355 16.80 -17.08 1.99
C ARG A 355 15.96 -18.02 1.12
N LEU A 356 15.17 -17.48 0.19
CA LEU A 356 14.44 -18.25 -0.82
C LEU A 356 15.30 -18.66 -2.02
N GLY A 357 16.60 -18.33 -2.01
CA GLY A 357 17.55 -18.66 -3.07
C GLY A 357 17.68 -17.62 -4.18
N ALA A 358 17.15 -16.41 -3.99
CA ALA A 358 17.35 -15.32 -4.94
C ALA A 358 18.83 -14.87 -4.93
N LYS A 359 19.37 -14.55 -6.10
CA LYS A 359 20.72 -14.04 -6.29
C LYS A 359 20.66 -12.53 -6.51
N ILE A 360 20.81 -11.76 -5.45
CA ILE A 360 20.72 -10.30 -5.47
C ILE A 360 21.92 -9.71 -4.75
N SER A 361 22.59 -8.76 -5.39
CA SER A 361 23.60 -7.92 -4.76
C SER A 361 23.10 -6.48 -4.71
N VAL A 362 23.33 -5.82 -3.57
CA VAL A 362 22.91 -4.42 -3.34
C VAL A 362 24.12 -3.57 -3.05
N GLU A 363 24.27 -2.47 -3.78
CA GLU A 363 25.27 -1.46 -3.54
C GLU A 363 24.61 -0.07 -3.52
N GLY A 364 24.58 0.55 -2.36
CA GLY A 364 23.90 1.83 -2.15
C GLY A 364 22.42 1.77 -2.56
N ARG A 365 22.07 2.49 -3.61
CA ARG A 365 20.70 2.57 -4.16
C ARG A 365 20.48 1.65 -5.37
N MET A 366 21.39 0.73 -5.64
CA MET A 366 21.32 -0.17 -6.79
C MET A 366 21.25 -1.62 -6.32
N ALA A 367 20.33 -2.38 -6.92
CA ALA A 367 20.24 -3.83 -6.78
C ALA A 367 20.47 -4.47 -8.14
N VAL A 368 21.39 -5.45 -8.20
CA VAL A 368 21.63 -6.32 -9.35
C VAL A 368 21.01 -7.67 -9.03
N ILE A 369 20.10 -8.11 -9.88
CA ILE A 369 19.30 -9.34 -9.69
C ILE A 369 19.67 -10.30 -10.81
N GLU A 370 20.34 -11.39 -10.47
CA GLU A 370 20.59 -12.51 -11.37
C GLU A 370 19.44 -13.52 -11.23
N GLY A 371 18.65 -13.68 -12.28
CA GLY A 371 17.49 -14.56 -12.24
C GLY A 371 17.88 -16.03 -12.11
N SER A 372 17.19 -16.72 -11.22
CA SER A 372 17.35 -18.15 -10.96
C SER A 372 16.28 -18.97 -11.69
N LYS A 373 16.57 -20.24 -12.01
CA LYS A 373 15.58 -21.10 -12.64
C LYS A 373 14.38 -21.36 -11.72
N TYR A 374 14.63 -21.44 -10.41
CA TYR A 374 13.64 -21.66 -9.37
C TYR A 374 14.14 -21.07 -8.05
N LEU A 375 13.20 -20.71 -7.21
CA LEU A 375 13.41 -20.42 -5.79
C LEU A 375 12.96 -21.64 -4.96
N THR A 376 13.35 -21.68 -3.70
CA THR A 376 12.96 -22.74 -2.74
C THR A 376 12.25 -22.14 -1.55
N GLY A 377 11.20 -22.80 -1.07
CA GLY A 377 10.46 -22.36 0.10
C GLY A 377 11.35 -22.23 1.34
N ALA A 378 11.09 -21.21 2.16
CA ALA A 378 11.85 -20.92 3.38
C ALA A 378 10.98 -20.23 4.44
N ASN A 379 11.50 -20.15 5.68
CA ASN A 379 10.94 -19.29 6.72
C ASN A 379 11.53 -17.90 6.59
N VAL A 380 10.68 -16.89 6.43
CA VAL A 380 11.07 -15.50 6.18
C VAL A 380 10.22 -14.52 6.99
N VAL A 381 10.74 -13.31 7.17
CA VAL A 381 10.09 -12.26 7.96
C VAL A 381 9.79 -11.05 7.06
N ALA A 382 8.53 -10.62 7.01
CA ALA A 382 8.16 -9.39 6.30
C ALA A 382 8.78 -8.17 7.00
N PRO A 383 9.71 -7.44 6.34
CA PRO A 383 10.38 -6.30 6.97
C PRO A 383 9.54 -5.02 6.91
N ASP A 384 8.65 -4.92 5.95
CA ASP A 384 7.73 -3.82 5.71
C ASP A 384 6.59 -4.28 4.79
N LEU A 385 5.62 -3.38 4.54
CA LEU A 385 4.43 -3.65 3.73
C LEU A 385 4.75 -4.23 2.33
N ARG A 386 5.61 -3.58 1.56
CA ARG A 386 5.89 -3.97 0.16
C ARG A 386 6.92 -5.10 0.08
N GLY A 387 7.87 -5.12 1.01
CA GLY A 387 8.77 -6.25 1.22
C GLY A 387 8.00 -7.53 1.58
N GLY A 388 6.97 -7.41 2.41
CA GLY A 388 6.08 -8.53 2.74
C GLY A 388 5.38 -9.12 1.52
N PHE A 389 4.82 -8.27 0.63
CA PHE A 389 4.19 -8.77 -0.58
C PHE A 389 5.21 -9.29 -1.62
N ALA A 390 6.43 -8.76 -1.63
CA ALA A 390 7.53 -9.33 -2.41
C ALA A 390 7.87 -10.77 -1.97
N LEU A 391 7.85 -11.05 -0.65
CA LEU A 391 8.03 -12.40 -0.12
C LEU A 391 6.87 -13.33 -0.47
N ILE A 392 5.63 -12.83 -0.48
CA ILE A 392 4.48 -13.58 -1.00
C ILE A 392 4.73 -13.95 -2.48
N THR A 393 5.11 -12.97 -3.31
CA THR A 393 5.38 -13.19 -4.74
C THR A 393 6.48 -14.23 -4.96
N ALA A 394 7.59 -14.14 -4.22
CA ALA A 394 8.67 -15.10 -4.28
C ALA A 394 8.24 -16.50 -3.78
N GLY A 395 7.46 -16.57 -2.69
CA GLY A 395 6.94 -17.83 -2.15
C GLY A 395 5.98 -18.54 -3.10
N LEU A 396 5.14 -17.79 -3.83
CA LEU A 396 4.25 -18.34 -4.88
C LEU A 396 5.03 -18.95 -6.04
N ALA A 397 6.16 -18.35 -6.42
CA ALA A 397 7.03 -18.82 -7.48
C ALA A 397 8.06 -19.88 -7.03
N ALA A 398 8.22 -20.08 -5.73
CA ALA A 398 9.18 -21.03 -5.16
C ALA A 398 8.66 -22.46 -5.22
N ASN A 399 9.59 -23.43 -5.19
CA ASN A 399 9.26 -24.83 -4.96
C ASN A 399 9.18 -25.12 -3.45
N GLY A 400 8.09 -25.77 -3.02
CA GLY A 400 7.88 -26.15 -1.64
C GLY A 400 7.27 -25.06 -0.76
N LYS A 401 7.37 -25.22 0.55
CA LYS A 401 6.64 -24.45 1.56
C LYS A 401 7.40 -23.21 1.98
N THR A 402 6.75 -22.05 1.89
CA THR A 402 7.22 -20.77 2.43
C THR A 402 6.36 -20.37 3.62
N VAL A 403 6.99 -19.95 4.72
CA VAL A 403 6.32 -19.42 5.92
C VAL A 403 6.74 -17.98 6.13
N ILE A 404 5.78 -17.06 6.07
CA ILE A 404 6.02 -15.63 6.23
C ILE A 404 5.45 -15.18 7.57
N THR A 405 6.30 -14.61 8.42
CA THR A 405 5.93 -13.92 9.67
C THR A 405 5.99 -12.40 9.48
N GLY A 406 5.57 -11.61 10.47
CA GLY A 406 5.51 -10.16 10.34
C GLY A 406 4.33 -9.68 9.48
N THR A 407 3.26 -10.46 9.42
CA THR A 407 2.09 -10.24 8.55
C THR A 407 1.30 -8.98 8.89
N GLN A 408 1.47 -8.41 10.10
CA GLN A 408 0.90 -7.12 10.48
C GLN A 408 1.34 -5.98 9.54
N HIS A 409 2.49 -6.10 8.89
CA HIS A 409 2.91 -5.14 7.87
C HIS A 409 2.05 -5.22 6.61
N LEU A 410 1.60 -6.42 6.23
CA LEU A 410 0.73 -6.64 5.07
C LEU A 410 -0.67 -6.04 5.28
N ASP A 411 -1.22 -6.18 6.49
CA ASP A 411 -2.56 -5.70 6.86
C ASP A 411 -2.70 -4.16 6.78
N ARG A 412 -1.58 -3.45 6.69
CA ARG A 412 -1.54 -2.01 6.48
C ARG A 412 -1.91 -1.59 5.06
N GLY A 413 -1.85 -2.48 4.08
CA GLY A 413 -2.07 -2.08 2.69
C GLY A 413 -2.57 -3.17 1.75
N TYR A 414 -2.91 -4.35 2.25
CA TYR A 414 -3.58 -5.41 1.51
C TYR A 414 -4.68 -6.02 2.36
N GLU A 415 -5.90 -5.97 1.86
CA GLU A 415 -7.06 -6.54 2.54
C GLU A 415 -7.12 -8.05 2.31
N ALA A 416 -6.83 -8.84 3.36
CA ALA A 416 -6.86 -10.29 3.33
C ALA A 416 -6.20 -10.92 2.08
N PRO A 417 -4.91 -10.62 1.78
CA PRO A 417 -4.27 -11.02 0.53
C PRO A 417 -4.28 -12.54 0.32
N GLU A 418 -4.28 -13.33 1.39
CA GLU A 418 -4.42 -14.79 1.31
C GLU A 418 -5.75 -15.24 0.72
N LYS A 419 -6.84 -14.48 0.91
CA LYS A 419 -8.14 -14.80 0.33
C LYS A 419 -8.15 -14.50 -1.17
N VAL A 420 -7.62 -13.35 -1.56
CA VAL A 420 -7.52 -12.94 -2.98
C VAL A 420 -6.64 -13.93 -3.76
N LEU A 421 -5.50 -14.32 -3.19
CA LEU A 421 -4.60 -15.30 -3.82
C LEU A 421 -5.26 -16.69 -3.95
N LYS A 422 -6.08 -17.12 -2.98
CA LYS A 422 -6.86 -18.35 -3.10
C LYS A 422 -7.85 -18.30 -4.26
N LEU A 423 -8.52 -17.16 -4.49
CA LEU A 423 -9.41 -16.98 -5.64
C LEU A 423 -8.66 -17.15 -6.97
N LEU A 424 -7.38 -16.77 -6.99
CA LEU A 424 -6.49 -16.96 -8.13
C LEU A 424 -5.85 -18.37 -8.19
N GLY A 425 -6.24 -19.29 -7.33
CA GLY A 425 -5.79 -20.69 -7.35
C GLY A 425 -4.51 -20.97 -6.56
N ALA A 426 -3.97 -20.02 -5.82
CA ALA A 426 -2.82 -20.26 -4.95
C ALA A 426 -3.17 -21.18 -3.77
N ASP A 427 -2.19 -21.97 -3.34
CA ASP A 427 -2.25 -22.71 -2.08
C ASP A 427 -1.63 -21.85 -0.98
N VAL A 428 -2.45 -21.06 -0.36
CA VAL A 428 -2.03 -20.09 0.66
C VAL A 428 -3.00 -20.12 1.84
N ARG A 429 -2.48 -20.02 3.06
CA ARG A 429 -3.29 -19.95 4.28
C ARG A 429 -2.67 -19.01 5.29
N ARG A 430 -3.53 -18.32 6.03
CA ARG A 430 -3.15 -17.55 7.21
C ARG A 430 -3.49 -18.36 8.45
N ILE A 431 -2.55 -18.47 9.38
CA ILE A 431 -2.72 -19.18 10.65
C ILE A 431 -2.53 -18.18 11.78
N ASN A 432 -3.52 -18.13 12.67
CA ASN A 432 -3.45 -17.43 13.94
C ASN A 432 -3.09 -18.44 15.02
N GLU A 433 -2.03 -18.24 15.78
CA GLU A 433 -1.60 -19.19 16.83
C GLU A 433 -2.66 -19.46 17.93
N ASN A 434 -3.73 -18.66 17.98
CA ASN A 434 -4.88 -18.91 18.87
C ASN A 434 -5.87 -19.95 18.35
N ASP A 435 -5.83 -20.30 17.07
CA ASP A 435 -6.64 -21.39 16.54
C ASP A 435 -5.94 -22.70 16.87
N GLY A 436 -6.46 -23.40 17.88
CA GLY A 436 -5.95 -24.67 18.44
C GLY A 436 -5.77 -25.85 17.45
N THR A 437 -5.80 -25.60 16.16
CA THR A 437 -5.56 -26.51 15.03
C THR A 437 -4.09 -26.94 14.91
N GLU A 438 -3.13 -26.14 15.37
CA GLU A 438 -1.69 -26.53 15.33
C GLU A 438 -1.37 -27.76 16.20
N LYS A 439 -2.12 -28.00 17.29
CA LYS A 439 -1.91 -29.20 18.15
C LYS A 439 -2.33 -30.51 17.48
N GLN A 440 -3.22 -30.47 16.52
CA GLN A 440 -3.65 -31.68 15.77
C GLN A 440 -2.71 -31.96 14.57
N GLU A 441 -2.27 -30.93 13.83
CA GLU A 441 -1.36 -31.12 12.68
C GLU A 441 0.05 -31.50 13.12
N THR A 442 0.57 -30.91 14.22
CA THR A 442 1.88 -31.30 14.78
C THR A 442 1.88 -32.73 15.30
N ARG A 443 0.76 -33.22 15.85
CA ARG A 443 0.59 -34.63 16.23
C ARG A 443 0.53 -35.56 15.01
N GLN A 444 -0.17 -35.18 13.94
CA GLN A 444 -0.23 -35.99 12.71
C GLN A 444 1.11 -35.99 11.95
N LEU A 445 1.89 -34.92 11.98
CA LEU A 445 3.23 -34.87 11.41
C LEU A 445 4.23 -35.74 12.24
N ALA A 446 4.12 -35.74 13.55
CA ALA A 446 4.95 -36.60 14.41
C ALA A 446 4.61 -38.09 14.24
N GLU A 447 3.36 -38.44 13.96
CA GLU A 447 2.93 -39.83 13.71
C GLU A 447 3.33 -40.32 12.30
N ASN A 448 3.49 -39.40 11.30
CA ASN A 448 3.92 -39.76 9.94
C ASN A 448 5.44 -39.84 9.74
N VAL A 449 6.26 -39.32 10.65
CA VAL A 449 7.73 -39.42 10.58
C VAL A 449 8.23 -40.85 10.88
N GLY A 450 7.34 -41.76 11.33
CA GLY A 450 7.66 -43.15 11.65
C GLY A 450 7.54 -44.15 10.49
N LYS A 451 7.28 -43.75 9.23
CA LYS A 451 7.25 -44.69 8.08
C LYS A 451 8.36 -44.41 7.09
N PRO A 452 9.11 -45.44 6.63
CA PRO A 452 10.25 -45.28 5.74
C PRO A 452 9.81 -44.86 4.32
N ALA A 453 10.59 -43.93 3.74
CA ALA A 453 10.43 -43.40 2.40
C ALA A 453 10.80 -44.47 1.35
N GLY A 454 9.92 -44.62 0.41
CA GLY A 454 10.15 -45.37 -0.83
C GLY A 454 9.18 -44.89 -1.90
N GLU A 455 9.62 -43.87 -2.66
CA GLU A 455 9.26 -43.68 -4.05
C GLU A 455 9.91 -42.38 -4.56
N SER A 456 10.43 -42.45 -5.81
CA SER A 456 11.33 -41.45 -6.39
C SER A 456 10.61 -40.19 -6.88
N ALA A 457 11.31 -39.07 -6.81
CA ALA A 457 10.84 -37.69 -7.05
C ALA A 457 10.51 -37.31 -8.52
N GLU A 458 10.57 -38.25 -9.47
CA GLU A 458 10.41 -37.94 -10.90
C GLU A 458 8.97 -38.00 -11.43
N ASP A 459 8.04 -38.65 -10.71
CA ASP A 459 6.66 -38.84 -11.20
C ASP A 459 5.65 -37.78 -10.74
N TYR A 460 6.06 -36.78 -9.94
CA TYR A 460 5.13 -35.82 -9.34
C TYR A 460 4.91 -34.54 -10.14
N THR A 461 5.79 -34.24 -11.09
CA THR A 461 5.77 -32.99 -11.85
C THR A 461 4.82 -32.99 -13.06
N ASP A 462 4.48 -34.17 -13.63
CA ASP A 462 3.69 -34.23 -14.87
C ASP A 462 2.17 -34.26 -14.66
N ARG A 463 1.68 -34.69 -13.50
CA ARG A 463 0.19 -34.78 -13.28
C ARG A 463 -0.48 -33.48 -12.91
N HIS A 464 0.24 -32.54 -12.30
CA HIS A 464 -0.37 -31.26 -11.89
C HIS A 464 -0.32 -30.16 -12.94
N SER A 465 0.53 -30.29 -13.99
CA SER A 465 0.56 -29.35 -15.10
C SER A 465 -0.63 -29.49 -16.05
N GLN A 466 -1.20 -30.68 -16.22
CA GLN A 466 -2.37 -30.92 -17.09
C GLN A 466 -3.69 -30.44 -16.48
N GLU A 467 -3.90 -30.58 -15.18
CA GLU A 467 -5.14 -30.09 -14.52
C GLU A 467 -5.22 -28.56 -14.42
N ALA A 468 -4.09 -27.85 -14.45
CA ALA A 468 -4.06 -26.38 -14.44
C ALA A 468 -4.36 -25.79 -15.82
N ASP A 469 -3.92 -26.44 -16.92
CA ASP A 469 -4.20 -25.99 -18.28
C ASP A 469 -5.69 -26.15 -18.66
N ASP A 470 -6.38 -27.16 -18.15
CA ASP A 470 -7.81 -27.38 -18.41
C ASP A 470 -8.71 -26.31 -17.76
N ARG A 471 -8.32 -25.77 -16.62
CA ARG A 471 -9.11 -24.70 -15.95
C ARG A 471 -8.95 -23.34 -16.62
N CYS A 472 -7.83 -23.08 -17.29
CA CYS A 472 -7.60 -21.83 -18.03
C CYS A 472 -8.33 -21.81 -19.39
N ASN A 473 -8.67 -22.96 -19.98
CA ASN A 473 -9.26 -23.07 -21.32
C ASN A 473 -10.79 -23.06 -21.37
N ILE A 474 -11.50 -23.24 -20.24
CA ILE A 474 -12.98 -23.46 -20.24
C ILE A 474 -13.82 -22.17 -20.44
N ARG A 475 -13.24 -20.97 -20.52
CA ARG A 475 -14.02 -19.71 -20.64
C ARG A 475 -13.75 -18.88 -21.91
N GLN A 476 -13.38 -19.49 -23.01
CA GLN A 476 -13.31 -18.79 -24.32
C GLN A 476 -14.55 -19.01 -25.23
N GLY A 477 -15.66 -19.41 -24.69
CA GLY A 477 -16.91 -19.61 -25.43
C GLY A 477 -18.05 -18.79 -24.85
N LYS A 478 -18.09 -17.47 -25.14
CA LYS A 478 -19.28 -16.68 -25.52
C LYS A 478 -18.95 -15.20 -25.51
#